data_8d6bcbad8a918c12d87cbc8740abab8e
#
_entry.id   8d6bcbad8a918c12d87cbc8740abab8e
#
_cell.length_a   1.000
_cell.length_b   1.000
_cell.length_c   1.000
_cell.angle_alpha   90.00
_cell.angle_beta   90.00
_cell.angle_gamma   90.00
#
_symmetry.space_group_name_H-M   'P 1'
#
loop_
_entity.id
_entity.type
_entity.pdbx_description
1 polymer ?
#
loop_
_entity_poly.entity_id
_entity_poly.type
_entity_poly.pdbx_seq_one_letter_code
_entity_poly.pdbx_strand_id
1 'polypeptide(L)'
;MASLPPPAVRVAHADKTFPGGRQALRGVSFEVRPGERVALLGASGSGKSTLLRTLCGLETLDAADGSRIEVLGRSLQTQGRLAADIRAQRRAIGIIFQQFNLVGRLPVLTNVLTGLAPELPLWRAVLGRFSAAEQARALDALESMGLGEQAFQRASTLSGGQQQRAAIARALVQGARVLLADEPVASLDPESTRRVMELLLQLNREQGLTLLVSLHHVGLARRYCERVVALRDGVLVFDGPTAQLTPAFLRELYGTAVEELETDEPPSEPMPLPVLAAA
;
A
#
# COMPACT_ATOMS: atom_id res chain seq x y z
N MET A 1 5.75 -1.90 -33.57
CA MET A 1 6.16 -1.41 -32.23
C MET A 1 5.10 -1.90 -31.25
N ALA A 2 5.45 -2.80 -30.34
CA ALA A 2 4.52 -3.22 -29.29
C ALA A 2 4.23 -2.00 -28.41
N SER A 3 2.98 -1.60 -28.27
CA SER A 3 2.58 -0.54 -27.36
C SER A 3 2.92 -0.99 -25.94
N LEU A 4 3.60 -0.15 -25.17
CA LEU A 4 3.84 -0.41 -23.75
C LEU A 4 2.50 -0.67 -23.05
N PRO A 5 2.44 -1.62 -22.12
CA PRO A 5 1.23 -1.87 -21.37
C PRO A 5 0.81 -0.57 -20.63
N PRO A 6 -0.50 -0.34 -20.46
CA PRO A 6 -0.97 0.82 -19.73
C PRO A 6 -0.40 0.82 -18.31
N PRO A 7 -0.15 1.99 -17.72
CA PRO A 7 0.34 2.08 -16.35
C PRO A 7 -0.65 1.45 -15.37
N ALA A 8 -0.14 0.83 -14.30
CA ALA A 8 -0.96 0.30 -13.22
C ALA A 8 -1.64 1.42 -12.43
N VAL A 9 -0.94 2.54 -12.26
CA VAL A 9 -1.48 3.77 -11.67
C VAL A 9 -1.05 4.94 -12.52
N ARG A 10 -1.98 5.83 -12.85
CA ARG A 10 -1.71 7.14 -13.46
C ARG A 10 -2.37 8.22 -12.64
N VAL A 11 -1.60 9.21 -12.25
CA VAL A 11 -2.05 10.42 -11.59
C VAL A 11 -1.75 11.59 -12.51
N ALA A 12 -2.76 12.41 -12.80
CA ALA A 12 -2.61 13.61 -13.60
C ALA A 12 -3.23 14.79 -12.86
N HIS A 13 -2.44 15.85 -12.67
CA HIS A 13 -2.85 17.12 -12.08
C HIS A 13 -3.69 16.94 -10.80
N ALA A 14 -3.16 16.15 -9.84
CA ALA A 14 -3.86 15.89 -8.60
C ALA A 14 -3.70 17.06 -7.64
N ASP A 15 -4.80 17.76 -7.41
CA ASP A 15 -4.96 18.81 -6.40
C ASP A 15 -5.90 18.34 -5.31
N LYS A 16 -5.58 18.64 -4.06
CA LYS A 16 -6.45 18.36 -2.91
C LYS A 16 -6.33 19.44 -1.85
N THR A 17 -7.45 20.11 -1.62
CA THR A 17 -7.61 21.09 -0.56
C THR A 17 -8.64 20.59 0.45
N PHE A 18 -8.31 20.62 1.72
CA PHE A 18 -9.23 20.27 2.80
C PHE A 18 -10.00 21.51 3.29
N PRO A 19 -11.16 21.32 3.94
CA PRO A 19 -11.84 22.39 4.65
C PRO A 19 -10.87 23.14 5.57
N GLY A 20 -10.88 24.48 5.54
CA GLY A 20 -9.90 25.30 6.24
C GLY A 20 -8.71 25.76 5.39
N GLY A 21 -8.71 25.44 4.08
CA GLY A 21 -7.73 25.98 3.11
C GLY A 21 -6.39 25.24 3.07
N ARG A 22 -6.21 24.16 3.83
CA ARG A 22 -4.98 23.36 3.79
C ARG A 22 -4.91 22.59 2.46
N GLN A 23 -3.99 22.98 1.60
CA GLN A 23 -3.72 22.31 0.34
C GLN A 23 -2.72 21.17 0.58
N ALA A 24 -3.20 19.93 0.47
CA ALA A 24 -2.42 18.71 0.74
C ALA A 24 -1.76 18.11 -0.50
N LEU A 25 -2.29 18.37 -1.70
CA LEU A 25 -1.69 18.02 -2.99
C LEU A 25 -1.79 19.24 -3.91
N ARG A 26 -0.75 19.43 -4.74
CA ARG A 26 -0.61 20.58 -5.64
C ARG A 26 -0.08 20.11 -7.00
N GLY A 27 -0.98 19.85 -7.94
CA GLY A 27 -0.66 19.48 -9.32
C GLY A 27 0.18 18.20 -9.47
N VAL A 28 0.06 17.26 -8.53
CA VAL A 28 0.87 16.03 -8.52
C VAL A 28 0.55 15.19 -9.75
N SER A 29 1.60 14.80 -10.51
CA SER A 29 1.45 13.97 -11.71
C SER A 29 2.58 12.95 -11.77
N PHE A 30 2.26 11.66 -11.88
CA PHE A 30 3.21 10.56 -12.09
C PHE A 30 2.48 9.30 -12.57
N GLU A 31 3.24 8.30 -13.02
CA GLU A 31 2.72 7.00 -13.42
C GLU A 31 3.49 5.89 -12.70
N VAL A 32 2.83 4.76 -12.44
CA VAL A 32 3.45 3.53 -11.91
C VAL A 32 3.19 2.41 -12.91
N ARG A 33 4.22 1.67 -13.28
CA ARG A 33 4.11 0.54 -14.20
C ARG A 33 3.58 -0.71 -13.50
N PRO A 34 2.94 -1.65 -14.21
CA PRO A 34 2.57 -2.94 -13.66
C PRO A 34 3.79 -3.66 -13.07
N GLY A 35 3.64 -4.18 -11.85
CA GLY A 35 4.69 -4.90 -11.13
C GLY A 35 5.81 -4.02 -10.56
N GLU A 36 5.77 -2.70 -10.73
CA GLU A 36 6.78 -1.79 -10.19
C GLU A 36 6.64 -1.64 -8.67
N ARG A 37 7.78 -1.48 -7.98
CA ARG A 37 7.85 -1.18 -6.55
C ARG A 37 8.32 0.26 -6.37
N VAL A 38 7.39 1.11 -5.93
CA VAL A 38 7.63 2.54 -5.76
C VAL A 38 7.56 2.91 -4.28
N ALA A 39 8.60 3.54 -3.76
CA ALA A 39 8.57 4.18 -2.45
C ALA A 39 8.03 5.60 -2.57
N LEU A 40 7.10 5.96 -1.70
CA LEU A 40 6.61 7.32 -1.54
C LEU A 40 7.33 7.95 -0.34
N LEU A 41 8.22 8.91 -0.59
CA LEU A 41 9.02 9.58 0.41
C LEU A 41 8.55 11.03 0.66
N GLY A 42 8.93 11.56 1.82
CA GLY A 42 8.65 12.96 2.22
C GLY A 42 8.40 13.08 3.72
N ALA A 43 8.59 14.26 4.25
CA ALA A 43 8.36 14.57 5.65
C ALA A 43 6.91 14.32 6.10
N SER A 44 6.67 14.28 7.40
CA SER A 44 5.30 14.24 7.94
C SER A 44 4.51 15.46 7.43
N GLY A 45 3.28 15.20 6.99
CA GLY A 45 2.43 16.26 6.42
C GLY A 45 2.70 16.62 4.96
N SER A 46 3.66 15.99 4.26
CA SER A 46 3.96 16.27 2.84
C SER A 46 2.89 15.85 1.83
N GLY A 47 1.83 15.15 2.26
CA GLY A 47 0.72 14.74 1.39
C GLY A 47 0.66 13.25 1.04
N LYS A 48 1.62 12.40 1.48
CA LYS A 48 1.70 10.97 1.16
C LYS A 48 0.41 10.20 1.44
N SER A 49 -0.08 10.25 2.67
CA SER A 49 -1.31 9.55 3.05
C SER A 49 -2.54 10.09 2.32
N THR A 50 -2.59 11.40 2.03
CA THR A 50 -3.65 11.99 1.21
C THR A 50 -3.59 11.43 -0.21
N LEU A 51 -2.40 11.37 -0.82
CA LEU A 51 -2.22 10.77 -2.13
C LEU A 51 -2.67 9.31 -2.16
N LEU A 52 -2.24 8.48 -1.21
CA LEU A 52 -2.66 7.07 -1.14
C LEU A 52 -4.18 6.93 -0.98
N ARG A 53 -4.82 7.79 -0.20
CA ARG A 53 -6.29 7.80 -0.03
C ARG A 53 -7.02 8.24 -1.31
N THR A 54 -6.46 9.16 -2.08
CA THR A 54 -7.05 9.53 -3.38
C THR A 54 -6.91 8.40 -4.40
N LEU A 55 -5.79 7.65 -4.38
CA LEU A 55 -5.55 6.51 -5.27
C LEU A 55 -6.50 5.32 -5.05
N CYS A 56 -7.10 5.19 -3.88
CA CYS A 56 -8.15 4.19 -3.61
C CYS A 56 -9.56 4.81 -3.59
N GLY A 57 -9.69 6.10 -3.88
CA GLY A 57 -10.96 6.81 -3.92
C GLY A 57 -11.61 7.02 -2.54
N LEU A 58 -10.85 6.92 -1.43
CA LEU A 58 -11.32 7.30 -0.09
C LEU A 58 -11.39 8.82 0.07
N GLU A 59 -10.53 9.52 -0.66
CA GLU A 59 -10.57 10.97 -0.82
C GLU A 59 -10.80 11.32 -2.28
N THR A 60 -11.51 12.40 -2.55
CA THR A 60 -11.67 12.93 -3.90
C THR A 60 -10.69 14.08 -4.13
N LEU A 61 -10.17 14.18 -5.34
CA LEU A 61 -9.42 15.35 -5.80
C LEU A 61 -10.32 16.59 -5.85
N ASP A 62 -9.71 17.74 -5.93
CA ASP A 62 -10.42 18.98 -6.25
C ASP A 62 -10.91 18.92 -7.71
N ALA A 63 -12.00 19.66 -7.98
CA ALA A 63 -12.60 19.74 -9.32
C ALA A 63 -11.77 20.70 -10.21
N ALA A 64 -10.59 20.25 -10.65
CA ALA A 64 -9.72 20.99 -11.54
C ALA A 64 -9.67 20.35 -12.93
N ASP A 65 -9.49 21.17 -13.98
CA ASP A 65 -9.35 20.68 -15.34
C ASP A 65 -8.11 19.78 -15.48
N GLY A 66 -8.31 18.64 -16.14
CA GLY A 66 -7.24 17.63 -16.32
C GLY A 66 -6.96 16.75 -15.09
N SER A 67 -7.56 17.04 -13.92
CA SER A 67 -7.35 16.22 -12.73
C SER A 67 -7.96 14.83 -12.90
N ARG A 68 -7.13 13.78 -12.78
CA ARG A 68 -7.55 12.40 -13.02
C ARG A 68 -6.67 11.41 -12.26
N ILE A 69 -7.31 10.34 -11.81
CA ILE A 69 -6.63 9.12 -11.35
C ILE A 69 -7.17 7.94 -12.15
N GLU A 70 -6.25 7.17 -12.73
CA GLU A 70 -6.55 5.91 -13.38
C GLU A 70 -5.80 4.78 -12.68
N VAL A 71 -6.48 3.64 -12.51
CA VAL A 71 -5.87 2.42 -11.95
C VAL A 71 -6.18 1.25 -12.89
N LEU A 72 -5.13 0.54 -13.30
CA LEU A 72 -5.22 -0.59 -14.24
C LEU A 72 -5.96 -0.23 -15.54
N GLY A 73 -5.70 0.98 -16.07
CA GLY A 73 -6.30 1.48 -17.30
C GLY A 73 -7.76 1.93 -17.16
N ARG A 74 -8.32 1.97 -15.96
CA ARG A 74 -9.70 2.44 -15.72
C ARG A 74 -9.67 3.76 -14.93
N SER A 75 -10.50 4.72 -15.35
CA SER A 75 -10.64 5.98 -14.61
C SER A 75 -11.31 5.71 -13.27
N LEU A 76 -10.59 5.96 -12.18
CA LEU A 76 -11.08 5.83 -10.81
C LEU A 76 -11.79 7.11 -10.37
N GLN A 77 -11.20 8.27 -10.71
CA GLN A 77 -11.83 9.57 -10.51
C GLN A 77 -11.35 10.58 -11.54
N THR A 78 -12.22 11.53 -11.89
CA THR A 78 -11.97 12.62 -12.83
C THR A 78 -12.63 13.88 -12.31
N GLN A 79 -11.89 14.99 -12.23
CA GLN A 79 -12.40 16.30 -11.81
C GLN A 79 -13.19 16.21 -10.49
N GLY A 80 -12.63 15.56 -9.48
CA GLY A 80 -13.24 15.41 -8.16
C GLY A 80 -14.44 14.45 -8.07
N ARG A 81 -14.78 13.73 -9.15
CA ARG A 81 -15.90 12.77 -9.19
C ARG A 81 -15.39 11.36 -9.29
N LEU A 82 -15.82 10.50 -8.37
CA LEU A 82 -15.55 9.07 -8.43
C LEU A 82 -16.32 8.41 -9.57
N ALA A 83 -15.73 7.38 -10.17
CA ALA A 83 -16.40 6.54 -11.16
C ALA A 83 -17.64 5.87 -10.59
N ALA A 84 -18.68 5.69 -11.38
CA ALA A 84 -19.93 5.06 -10.96
C ALA A 84 -19.71 3.61 -10.45
N ASP A 85 -18.71 2.93 -10.99
CA ASP A 85 -18.32 1.55 -10.65
C ASP A 85 -17.16 1.46 -9.66
N ILE A 86 -16.89 2.52 -8.89
CA ILE A 86 -15.78 2.60 -7.90
C ILE A 86 -15.69 1.38 -6.98
N ARG A 87 -16.83 0.80 -6.57
CA ARG A 87 -16.84 -0.43 -5.74
C ARG A 87 -16.16 -1.60 -6.45
N ALA A 88 -16.43 -1.78 -7.73
CA ALA A 88 -15.82 -2.83 -8.54
C ALA A 88 -14.32 -2.55 -8.76
N GLN A 89 -13.94 -1.29 -8.98
CA GLN A 89 -12.52 -0.93 -9.18
C GLN A 89 -11.69 -1.11 -7.90
N ARG A 90 -12.23 -0.79 -6.74
CA ARG A 90 -11.57 -0.98 -5.44
C ARG A 90 -11.19 -2.43 -5.15
N ARG A 91 -11.81 -3.41 -5.78
CA ARG A 91 -11.43 -4.83 -5.62
C ARG A 91 -9.98 -5.09 -6.03
N ALA A 92 -9.51 -4.40 -7.06
CA ALA A 92 -8.14 -4.54 -7.56
C ALA A 92 -7.12 -3.69 -6.78
N ILE A 93 -7.56 -2.89 -5.81
CA ILE A 93 -6.72 -1.97 -5.03
C ILE A 93 -6.76 -2.40 -3.56
N GLY A 94 -5.69 -3.03 -3.10
CA GLY A 94 -5.49 -3.28 -1.67
C GLY A 94 -4.93 -2.04 -0.99
N ILE A 95 -5.39 -1.76 0.22
CA ILE A 95 -4.81 -0.69 1.04
C ILE A 95 -4.45 -1.23 2.42
N ILE A 96 -3.25 -0.91 2.86
CA ILE A 96 -2.73 -1.17 4.20
C ILE A 96 -2.52 0.18 4.84
N PHE A 97 -3.18 0.40 5.97
CA PHE A 97 -3.07 1.63 6.75
C PHE A 97 -2.04 1.46 7.85
N GLN A 98 -1.47 2.55 8.32
CA GLN A 98 -0.56 2.60 9.47
C GLN A 98 -1.15 1.92 10.73
N GLN A 99 -2.44 2.07 10.98
CA GLN A 99 -3.17 1.44 12.10
C GLN A 99 -3.86 0.15 11.64
N PHE A 100 -3.23 -0.78 11.02
CA PHE A 100 -3.69 -2.11 10.56
C PHE A 100 -5.21 -2.23 10.19
N ASN A 101 -6.07 -1.47 10.83
CA ASN A 101 -7.54 -1.43 10.67
C ASN A 101 -8.19 -2.82 10.78
N LEU A 102 -7.74 -3.60 11.75
CA LEU A 102 -8.36 -4.85 12.15
C LEU A 102 -9.35 -4.60 13.29
N VAL A 103 -10.47 -5.33 13.26
CA VAL A 103 -11.43 -5.31 14.36
C VAL A 103 -10.91 -6.23 15.46
N GLY A 104 -10.30 -5.66 16.49
CA GLY A 104 -9.54 -6.41 17.51
C GLY A 104 -10.32 -7.52 18.21
N ARG A 105 -11.63 -7.37 18.43
CA ARG A 105 -12.50 -8.36 19.07
C ARG A 105 -12.90 -9.54 18.17
N LEU A 106 -12.73 -9.41 16.86
CA LEU A 106 -13.03 -10.47 15.90
C LEU A 106 -11.85 -11.41 15.70
N PRO A 107 -12.06 -12.68 15.32
CA PRO A 107 -11.02 -13.59 14.87
C PRO A 107 -10.23 -13.02 13.69
N VAL A 108 -8.96 -13.40 13.58
CA VAL A 108 -8.08 -13.00 12.48
C VAL A 108 -8.68 -13.43 11.13
N LEU A 109 -9.14 -14.67 11.04
CA LEU A 109 -9.83 -15.19 9.85
C LEU A 109 -11.03 -14.31 9.45
N THR A 110 -11.84 -13.89 10.39
CA THR A 110 -12.99 -13.03 10.11
C THR A 110 -12.53 -11.66 9.58
N ASN A 111 -11.46 -11.09 10.13
CA ASN A 111 -10.87 -9.86 9.62
C ASN A 111 -10.39 -10.01 8.17
N VAL A 112 -9.74 -11.12 7.83
CA VAL A 112 -9.27 -11.40 6.46
C VAL A 112 -10.45 -11.61 5.51
N LEU A 113 -11.47 -12.35 5.93
CA LEU A 113 -12.69 -12.58 5.15
C LEU A 113 -13.43 -11.28 4.78
N THR A 114 -13.28 -10.19 5.56
CA THR A 114 -13.86 -8.89 5.17
C THR A 114 -13.31 -8.37 3.84
N GLY A 115 -12.12 -8.81 3.41
CA GLY A 115 -11.57 -8.50 2.09
C GLY A 115 -12.45 -8.97 0.94
N LEU A 116 -13.24 -10.04 1.15
CA LEU A 116 -14.20 -10.56 0.17
C LEU A 116 -15.53 -9.78 0.14
N ALA A 117 -15.79 -8.91 1.10
CA ALA A 117 -17.06 -8.20 1.19
C ALA A 117 -17.51 -7.49 -0.10
N PRO A 118 -16.60 -6.89 -0.92
CA PRO A 118 -16.98 -6.31 -2.21
C PRO A 118 -17.47 -7.32 -3.25
N GLU A 119 -17.17 -8.62 -3.08
CA GLU A 119 -17.59 -9.70 -3.98
C GLU A 119 -18.95 -10.28 -3.60
N LEU A 120 -19.35 -10.09 -2.36
CA LEU A 120 -20.54 -10.74 -1.80
C LEU A 120 -21.79 -9.87 -1.97
N PRO A 121 -22.97 -10.52 -2.10
CA PRO A 121 -24.22 -9.83 -1.90
C PRO A 121 -24.25 -9.15 -0.52
N LEU A 122 -24.81 -7.95 -0.44
CA LEU A 122 -24.75 -7.11 0.76
C LEU A 122 -25.24 -7.86 2.02
N TRP A 123 -26.32 -8.65 1.90
CA TRP A 123 -26.88 -9.41 3.04
C TRP A 123 -25.89 -10.48 3.57
N ARG A 124 -25.11 -11.13 2.69
CA ARG A 124 -24.07 -12.09 3.11
C ARG A 124 -22.93 -11.39 3.83
N ALA A 125 -22.46 -10.27 3.28
CA ALA A 125 -21.41 -9.47 3.86
C ALA A 125 -21.79 -8.95 5.26
N VAL A 126 -23.03 -8.44 5.42
CA VAL A 126 -23.55 -7.92 6.70
C VAL A 126 -23.74 -9.04 7.74
N LEU A 127 -24.23 -10.21 7.33
CA LEU A 127 -24.42 -11.36 8.23
C LEU A 127 -23.13 -12.16 8.47
N GLY A 128 -22.01 -11.81 7.85
CA GLY A 128 -20.75 -12.55 7.97
C GLY A 128 -20.85 -14.00 7.46
N ARG A 129 -21.70 -14.26 6.47
CA ARG A 129 -21.91 -15.60 5.93
C ARG A 129 -20.95 -15.87 4.77
N PHE A 130 -19.89 -16.61 5.08
CA PHE A 130 -18.88 -17.03 4.13
C PHE A 130 -19.00 -18.52 3.83
N SER A 131 -18.87 -18.90 2.57
CA SER A 131 -18.83 -20.30 2.13
C SER A 131 -17.53 -21.00 2.58
N ALA A 132 -17.51 -22.33 2.55
CA ALA A 132 -16.31 -23.10 2.84
C ALA A 132 -15.13 -22.72 1.90
N ALA A 133 -15.40 -22.48 0.61
CA ALA A 133 -14.38 -22.06 -0.35
C ALA A 133 -13.81 -20.66 -0.03
N GLU A 134 -14.65 -19.72 0.41
CA GLU A 134 -14.22 -18.39 0.83
C GLU A 134 -13.36 -18.46 2.10
N GLN A 135 -13.75 -19.32 3.05
CA GLN A 135 -12.97 -19.55 4.27
C GLN A 135 -11.63 -20.21 3.96
N ALA A 136 -11.59 -21.20 3.05
CA ALA A 136 -10.35 -21.82 2.60
C ALA A 136 -9.40 -20.79 1.98
N ARG A 137 -9.88 -19.95 1.04
CA ARG A 137 -9.07 -18.85 0.46
C ARG A 137 -8.47 -17.93 1.53
N ALA A 138 -9.22 -17.62 2.58
CA ALA A 138 -8.73 -16.75 3.65
C ALA A 138 -7.72 -17.47 4.55
N LEU A 139 -7.88 -18.77 4.80
CA LEU A 139 -6.91 -19.60 5.52
C LEU A 139 -5.61 -19.73 4.72
N ASP A 140 -5.68 -20.03 3.42
CA ASP A 140 -4.50 -20.10 2.54
C ASP A 140 -3.72 -18.77 2.55
N ALA A 141 -4.44 -17.64 2.50
CA ALA A 141 -3.81 -16.34 2.59
C ALA A 141 -3.15 -16.10 3.98
N LEU A 142 -3.74 -16.58 5.07
CA LEU A 142 -3.14 -16.50 6.40
C LEU A 142 -1.94 -17.44 6.53
N GLU A 143 -1.99 -18.62 5.96
CA GLU A 143 -0.86 -19.55 5.94
C GLU A 143 0.32 -18.97 5.17
N SER A 144 0.08 -18.37 3.99
CA SER A 144 1.13 -17.69 3.22
C SER A 144 1.77 -16.51 3.98
N MET A 145 1.08 -15.95 4.96
CA MET A 145 1.59 -14.92 5.86
C MET A 145 2.20 -15.49 7.15
N GLY A 146 2.24 -16.82 7.31
CA GLY A 146 2.70 -17.49 8.51
C GLY A 146 1.80 -17.20 9.73
N LEU A 147 0.48 -17.16 9.51
CA LEU A 147 -0.55 -16.89 10.52
C LEU A 147 -1.63 -17.96 10.59
N GLY A 148 -1.39 -19.16 10.03
CA GLY A 148 -2.37 -20.26 10.03
C GLY A 148 -2.84 -20.63 11.44
N GLU A 149 -1.92 -20.80 12.37
CA GLU A 149 -2.23 -21.14 13.77
C GLU A 149 -2.99 -20.03 14.52
N GLN A 150 -2.82 -18.76 14.11
CA GLN A 150 -3.48 -17.61 14.70
C GLN A 150 -4.84 -17.31 14.09
N ALA A 151 -5.27 -18.05 13.06
CA ALA A 151 -6.48 -17.74 12.28
C ALA A 151 -7.74 -17.56 13.15
N PHE A 152 -7.89 -18.36 14.19
CA PHE A 152 -9.06 -18.34 15.08
C PHE A 152 -8.89 -17.49 16.34
N GLN A 153 -7.69 -16.93 16.57
CA GLN A 153 -7.45 -16.01 17.69
C GLN A 153 -8.07 -14.64 17.43
N ARG A 154 -8.32 -13.86 18.47
CA ARG A 154 -8.74 -12.47 18.34
C ARG A 154 -7.61 -11.62 17.76
N ALA A 155 -7.92 -10.72 16.84
CA ALA A 155 -6.91 -9.85 16.24
C ALA A 155 -6.18 -8.96 17.28
N SER A 156 -6.82 -8.62 18.40
CA SER A 156 -6.21 -7.86 19.50
C SER A 156 -5.10 -8.61 20.25
N THR A 157 -4.99 -9.93 20.13
CA THR A 157 -3.93 -10.71 20.78
C THR A 157 -2.67 -10.84 19.93
N LEU A 158 -2.73 -10.40 18.70
CA LEU A 158 -1.59 -10.43 17.77
C LEU A 158 -0.57 -9.32 18.07
N SER A 159 0.72 -9.61 17.85
CA SER A 159 1.75 -8.58 17.80
C SER A 159 1.52 -7.61 16.64
N GLY A 160 2.15 -6.43 16.66
CA GLY A 160 2.05 -5.44 15.59
C GLY A 160 2.42 -6.02 14.22
N GLY A 161 3.53 -6.77 14.14
CA GLY A 161 3.95 -7.44 12.90
C GLY A 161 2.97 -8.53 12.43
N GLN A 162 2.33 -9.26 13.36
CA GLN A 162 1.28 -10.21 13.03
C GLN A 162 0.02 -9.51 12.52
N GLN A 163 -0.39 -8.40 13.15
CA GLN A 163 -1.53 -7.60 12.69
C GLN A 163 -1.30 -7.04 11.29
N GLN A 164 -0.07 -6.57 11.01
CA GLN A 164 0.31 -6.11 9.69
C GLN A 164 0.20 -7.21 8.63
N ARG A 165 0.71 -8.40 8.92
CA ARG A 165 0.60 -9.56 8.01
C ARG A 165 -0.84 -9.99 7.80
N ALA A 166 -1.70 -9.90 8.81
CA ALA A 166 -3.14 -10.15 8.65
C ALA A 166 -3.82 -9.09 7.76
N ALA A 167 -3.40 -7.82 7.84
CA ALA A 167 -3.87 -6.77 6.93
C ALA A 167 -3.43 -7.01 5.47
N ILE A 168 -2.21 -7.53 5.25
CA ILE A 168 -1.74 -7.97 3.94
C ILE A 168 -2.58 -9.14 3.43
N ALA A 169 -2.81 -10.19 4.26
CA ALA A 169 -3.65 -11.33 3.91
C ALA A 169 -5.05 -10.88 3.46
N ARG A 170 -5.64 -9.89 4.15
CA ARG A 170 -6.94 -9.31 3.77
C ARG A 170 -6.90 -8.68 2.37
N ALA A 171 -5.83 -7.96 2.02
CA ALA A 171 -5.68 -7.38 0.69
C ALA A 171 -5.48 -8.44 -0.40
N LEU A 172 -4.78 -9.54 -0.09
CA LEU A 172 -4.61 -10.68 -1.01
C LEU A 172 -5.92 -11.40 -1.30
N VAL A 173 -6.69 -11.71 -0.26
CA VAL A 173 -8.00 -12.36 -0.42
C VAL A 173 -8.96 -11.49 -1.24
N GLN A 174 -8.84 -10.18 -1.16
CA GLN A 174 -9.58 -9.22 -1.98
C GLN A 174 -9.23 -9.35 -3.48
N GLY A 175 -8.08 -9.94 -3.84
CA GLY A 175 -7.60 -10.02 -5.23
C GLY A 175 -6.94 -8.75 -5.71
N ALA A 176 -6.28 -8.02 -4.80
CA ALA A 176 -5.57 -6.79 -5.12
C ALA A 176 -4.46 -7.03 -6.16
N ARG A 177 -4.37 -6.16 -7.16
CA ARG A 177 -3.30 -6.10 -8.17
C ARG A 177 -2.40 -4.88 -7.97
N VAL A 178 -2.91 -3.88 -7.29
CA VAL A 178 -2.17 -2.71 -6.81
C VAL A 178 -2.31 -2.68 -5.30
N LEU A 179 -1.20 -2.61 -4.59
CA LEU A 179 -1.17 -2.51 -3.13
C LEU A 179 -0.60 -1.14 -2.74
N LEU A 180 -1.42 -0.40 -2.03
CA LEU A 180 -1.09 0.90 -1.46
C LEU A 180 -0.82 0.68 0.03
N ALA A 181 0.38 0.98 0.50
CA ALA A 181 0.74 0.80 1.91
C ALA A 181 1.16 2.14 2.53
N ASP A 182 0.38 2.60 3.48
CA ASP A 182 0.63 3.85 4.20
C ASP A 182 1.39 3.54 5.49
N GLU A 183 2.71 3.78 5.48
CA GLU A 183 3.63 3.54 6.59
C GLU A 183 3.50 2.14 7.22
N PRO A 184 3.58 1.07 6.40
CA PRO A 184 3.22 -0.27 6.86
C PRO A 184 4.14 -0.85 7.95
N VAL A 185 5.24 -0.19 8.26
CA VAL A 185 6.26 -0.68 9.20
C VAL A 185 6.64 0.34 10.28
N ALA A 186 5.97 1.50 10.34
CA ALA A 186 6.35 2.62 11.21
C ALA A 186 6.34 2.29 12.72
N SER A 187 5.54 1.31 13.15
CA SER A 187 5.40 0.92 14.57
C SER A 187 5.88 -0.50 14.85
N LEU A 188 6.71 -1.06 13.97
CA LEU A 188 7.21 -2.42 14.10
C LEU A 188 8.67 -2.42 14.56
N ASP A 189 9.05 -3.48 15.28
CA ASP A 189 10.45 -3.78 15.57
C ASP A 189 11.22 -4.11 14.28
N PRO A 190 12.56 -4.04 14.29
CA PRO A 190 13.38 -4.24 13.08
C PRO A 190 13.18 -5.61 12.42
N GLU A 191 12.97 -6.68 13.19
CA GLU A 191 12.74 -8.03 12.65
C GLU A 191 11.38 -8.12 11.96
N SER A 192 10.32 -7.63 12.61
CA SER A 192 8.98 -7.56 12.05
C SER A 192 8.94 -6.67 10.79
N THR A 193 9.65 -5.53 10.79
CA THR A 193 9.82 -4.65 9.64
C THR A 193 10.42 -5.40 8.46
N ARG A 194 11.55 -6.09 8.67
CA ARG A 194 12.20 -6.89 7.63
C ARG A 194 11.25 -7.95 7.08
N ARG A 195 10.60 -8.72 7.94
CA ARG A 195 9.68 -9.80 7.55
C ARG A 195 8.51 -9.27 6.71
N VAL A 196 7.91 -8.15 7.10
CA VAL A 196 6.82 -7.52 6.32
C VAL A 196 7.30 -7.05 4.95
N MET A 197 8.46 -6.38 4.88
CA MET A 197 9.00 -5.90 3.61
C MET A 197 9.41 -7.04 2.67
N GLU A 198 9.99 -8.12 3.21
CA GLU A 198 10.33 -9.33 2.44
C GLU A 198 9.08 -10.02 1.89
N LEU A 199 8.00 -10.12 2.67
CA LEU A 199 6.71 -10.63 2.21
C LEU A 199 6.13 -9.78 1.07
N LEU A 200 6.17 -8.46 1.18
CA LEU A 200 5.72 -7.57 0.11
C LEU A 200 6.55 -7.75 -1.17
N LEU A 201 7.87 -7.92 -1.03
CA LEU A 201 8.78 -8.20 -2.14
C LEU A 201 8.47 -9.56 -2.79
N GLN A 202 8.22 -10.59 -1.98
CA GLN A 202 7.84 -11.92 -2.48
C GLN A 202 6.53 -11.86 -3.27
N LEU A 203 5.49 -11.23 -2.72
CA LEU A 203 4.21 -11.05 -3.41
C LEU A 203 4.34 -10.29 -4.72
N ASN A 204 5.18 -9.26 -4.76
CA ASN A 204 5.46 -8.55 -6.00
C ASN A 204 6.10 -9.48 -7.04
N ARG A 205 7.10 -10.26 -6.66
CA ARG A 205 7.82 -11.17 -7.59
C ARG A 205 6.97 -12.32 -8.08
N GLU A 206 6.22 -12.96 -7.18
CA GLU A 206 5.46 -14.17 -7.50
C GLU A 206 4.13 -13.88 -8.17
N GLN A 207 3.46 -12.80 -7.78
CA GLN A 207 2.11 -12.48 -8.25
C GLN A 207 2.07 -11.24 -9.16
N GLY A 208 3.20 -10.59 -9.42
CA GLY A 208 3.25 -9.38 -10.22
C GLY A 208 2.52 -8.19 -9.58
N LEU A 209 2.38 -8.20 -8.25
CA LEU A 209 1.69 -7.16 -7.50
C LEU A 209 2.42 -5.82 -7.64
N THR A 210 1.72 -4.77 -8.06
CA THR A 210 2.26 -3.41 -8.09
C THR A 210 2.24 -2.82 -6.69
N LEU A 211 3.36 -2.26 -6.22
CA LEU A 211 3.47 -1.72 -4.86
C LEU A 211 3.74 -0.21 -4.89
N LEU A 212 2.96 0.53 -4.11
CA LEU A 212 3.23 1.92 -3.76
C LEU A 212 3.24 2.02 -2.23
N VAL A 213 4.41 2.20 -1.64
CA VAL A 213 4.63 2.11 -0.19
C VAL A 213 5.17 3.43 0.34
N SER A 214 4.44 4.09 1.25
CA SER A 214 5.01 5.24 1.96
C SER A 214 5.97 4.75 3.04
N LEU A 215 7.16 5.32 3.04
CA LEU A 215 8.23 4.98 3.97
C LEU A 215 8.84 6.26 4.55
N HIS A 216 9.26 6.19 5.81
CA HIS A 216 10.08 7.24 6.42
C HIS A 216 11.57 6.95 6.25
N HIS A 217 11.97 5.68 6.35
CA HIS A 217 13.36 5.26 6.29
C HIS A 217 13.85 5.11 4.83
N VAL A 218 14.81 5.93 4.44
CA VAL A 218 15.41 5.90 3.11
C VAL A 218 16.14 4.59 2.83
N GLY A 219 16.75 3.98 3.86
CA GLY A 219 17.40 2.67 3.78
C GLY A 219 16.43 1.57 3.31
N LEU A 220 15.20 1.54 3.84
CA LEU A 220 14.17 0.61 3.39
C LEU A 220 13.74 0.88 1.94
N ALA A 221 13.58 2.14 1.55
CA ALA A 221 13.27 2.50 0.17
C ALA A 221 14.36 2.01 -0.79
N ARG A 222 15.64 2.23 -0.47
CA ARG A 222 16.79 1.76 -1.27
C ARG A 222 16.85 0.24 -1.39
N ARG A 223 16.51 -0.48 -0.33
CA ARG A 223 16.61 -1.94 -0.28
C ARG A 223 15.45 -2.64 -1.01
N TYR A 224 14.23 -2.12 -0.89
CA TYR A 224 13.01 -2.84 -1.30
C TYR A 224 12.31 -2.24 -2.51
N CYS A 225 12.60 -0.99 -2.89
CA CYS A 225 11.96 -0.31 -4.00
C CYS A 225 12.97 0.09 -5.08
N GLU A 226 12.54 0.03 -6.33
CA GLU A 226 13.37 0.38 -7.50
C GLU A 226 13.31 1.87 -7.80
N ARG A 227 12.20 2.51 -7.46
CA ARG A 227 11.89 3.89 -7.76
C ARG A 227 11.33 4.61 -6.56
N VAL A 228 11.56 5.90 -6.52
CA VAL A 228 11.04 6.81 -5.50
C VAL A 228 10.24 7.91 -6.17
N VAL A 229 9.10 8.20 -5.58
CA VAL A 229 8.31 9.43 -5.78
C VAL A 229 8.39 10.20 -4.47
N ALA A 230 8.93 11.42 -4.47
CA ALA A 230 9.06 12.22 -3.25
C ALA A 230 8.15 13.45 -3.28
N LEU A 231 7.46 13.67 -2.18
CA LEU A 231 6.56 14.81 -1.96
C LEU A 231 7.13 15.76 -0.90
N ARG A 232 7.06 17.05 -1.18
CA ARG A 232 7.29 18.13 -0.20
C ARG A 232 6.18 19.16 -0.33
N ASP A 233 5.51 19.47 0.78
CA ASP A 233 4.40 20.45 0.85
C ASP A 233 3.32 20.24 -0.23
N GLY A 234 2.99 18.97 -0.50
CA GLY A 234 1.99 18.60 -1.50
C GLY A 234 2.50 18.62 -2.95
N VAL A 235 3.75 18.97 -3.20
CA VAL A 235 4.35 19.02 -4.54
C VAL A 235 5.24 17.82 -4.75
N LEU A 236 5.22 17.24 -5.96
CA LEU A 236 6.17 16.23 -6.40
C LEU A 236 7.52 16.90 -6.67
N VAL A 237 8.55 16.54 -5.89
CA VAL A 237 9.90 17.12 -5.99
C VAL A 237 10.93 16.16 -6.56
N PHE A 238 10.63 14.87 -6.61
CA PHE A 238 11.49 13.86 -7.23
C PHE A 238 10.64 12.69 -7.74
N ASP A 239 11.01 12.17 -8.89
CA ASP A 239 10.46 10.96 -9.48
C ASP A 239 11.56 10.26 -10.29
N GLY A 240 12.11 9.19 -9.75
CA GLY A 240 13.22 8.51 -10.38
C GLY A 240 13.74 7.28 -9.65
N PRO A 241 14.77 6.61 -10.21
CA PRO A 241 15.39 5.45 -9.58
C PRO A 241 15.91 5.75 -8.18
N THR A 242 15.74 4.81 -7.27
CA THR A 242 16.21 4.92 -5.88
C THR A 242 17.72 5.19 -5.77
N ALA A 243 18.50 4.67 -6.74
CA ALA A 243 19.95 4.90 -6.81
C ALA A 243 20.34 6.37 -7.05
N GLN A 244 19.42 7.21 -7.55
CA GLN A 244 19.65 8.63 -7.79
C GLN A 244 19.39 9.52 -6.56
N LEU A 245 18.94 8.95 -5.43
CA LEU A 245 18.77 9.68 -4.18
C LEU A 245 20.15 10.08 -3.62
N THR A 246 20.48 11.35 -3.75
CA THR A 246 21.74 11.90 -3.19
C THR A 246 21.55 12.36 -1.75
N PRO A 247 22.61 12.33 -0.92
CA PRO A 247 22.54 12.88 0.45
C PRO A 247 22.15 14.37 0.47
N ALA A 248 22.53 15.13 -0.56
CA ALA A 248 22.14 16.53 -0.70
C ALA A 248 20.61 16.68 -0.88
N PHE A 249 20.02 15.88 -1.77
CA PHE A 249 18.58 15.87 -1.98
C PHE A 249 17.82 15.43 -0.71
N LEU A 250 18.33 14.41 0.00
CA LEU A 250 17.69 13.96 1.24
C LEU A 250 17.71 15.03 2.32
N ARG A 251 18.81 15.77 2.46
CA ARG A 251 18.89 16.95 3.34
C ARG A 251 17.87 18.03 2.95
N GLU A 252 17.69 18.25 1.66
CA GLU A 252 16.66 19.19 1.18
C GLU A 252 15.24 18.71 1.47
N LEU A 253 14.97 17.39 1.35
CA LEU A 253 13.66 16.79 1.56
C LEU A 253 13.25 16.73 3.04
N TYR A 254 14.20 16.41 3.93
CA TYR A 254 13.94 16.13 5.35
C TYR A 254 14.55 17.15 6.31
N GLY A 255 15.37 18.09 5.82
CA GLY A 255 16.09 19.05 6.65
C GLY A 255 17.14 18.37 7.55
N THR A 256 17.27 18.82 8.79
CA THR A 256 18.23 18.26 9.77
C THR A 256 17.86 16.86 10.29
N ALA A 257 16.66 16.37 10.05
CA ALA A 257 16.22 15.03 10.46
C ALA A 257 16.85 13.88 9.62
N VAL A 258 17.68 14.19 8.63
CA VAL A 258 18.30 13.17 7.74
C VAL A 258 19.19 12.20 8.50
N GLU A 259 19.94 12.68 9.52
CA GLU A 259 20.88 11.84 10.27
C GLU A 259 20.17 10.72 11.03
N GLU A 260 18.96 10.94 11.54
CA GLU A 260 18.13 9.92 12.19
C GLU A 260 17.58 8.88 11.21
N LEU A 261 17.38 9.26 9.93
CA LEU A 261 16.79 8.42 8.89
C LEU A 261 17.84 7.55 8.15
N GLU A 262 19.13 7.87 8.26
CA GLU A 262 20.23 7.11 7.66
C GLU A 262 20.88 6.13 8.63
N THR A 263 20.76 6.34 9.97
CA THR A 263 21.46 5.55 10.99
C THR A 263 20.81 4.20 11.30
N ASP A 264 19.57 3.95 10.91
CA ASP A 264 18.93 2.64 11.04
C ASP A 264 19.24 1.75 9.81
N GLU A 265 20.49 1.36 9.63
CA GLU A 265 20.84 0.27 8.72
C GLU A 265 20.33 -1.07 9.32
N PRO A 266 19.36 -1.74 8.69
CA PRO A 266 19.06 -3.12 9.04
C PRO A 266 20.28 -4.00 8.68
N PRO A 267 20.57 -5.08 9.45
CA PRO A 267 21.75 -5.91 9.28
C PRO A 267 21.93 -6.42 7.85
N SER A 268 23.16 -6.44 7.39
CA SER A 268 23.62 -6.49 5.99
C SER A 268 23.60 -7.86 5.30
N GLU A 269 22.92 -8.89 5.82
CA GLU A 269 22.84 -10.20 5.13
C GLU A 269 21.41 -10.70 4.93
N PRO A 270 21.06 -11.13 3.70
CA PRO A 270 19.79 -11.81 3.45
C PRO A 270 19.86 -13.24 4.01
N MET A 271 19.04 -13.56 5.01
CA MET A 271 18.82 -14.96 5.38
C MET A 271 18.13 -15.72 4.25
N PRO A 272 18.52 -16.98 3.96
CA PRO A 272 17.80 -17.78 2.99
C PRO A 272 16.34 -18.01 3.44
N LEU A 273 15.41 -17.69 2.57
CA LEU A 273 13.97 -17.91 2.78
C LEU A 273 13.68 -19.41 2.90
N PRO A 274 12.75 -19.83 3.77
CA PRO A 274 12.28 -21.21 3.76
C PRO A 274 11.63 -21.49 2.39
N VAL A 275 12.13 -22.52 1.71
CA VAL A 275 11.56 -23.02 0.47
C VAL A 275 10.17 -23.56 0.79
N LEU A 276 9.12 -22.88 0.32
CA LEU A 276 7.78 -23.43 0.32
C LEU A 276 7.79 -24.64 -0.61
N ALA A 277 7.64 -25.83 -0.04
CA ALA A 277 7.50 -27.05 -0.80
C ALA A 277 6.28 -26.93 -1.72
N ALA A 278 6.53 -27.03 -3.02
CA ALA A 278 5.48 -27.21 -4.01
C ALA A 278 4.76 -28.54 -3.72
N ALA A 279 3.48 -28.46 -3.42
CA ALA A 279 2.55 -29.58 -3.41
C ALA A 279 1.58 -29.43 -4.56
#